data_910025589ff914fdc03cb7fd3faa3770
#
_entry.id   910025589ff914fdc03cb7fd3faa3770
#
_cell.length_a   1.000
_cell.length_b   1.000
_cell.length_c   1.000
_cell.angle_alpha   90.00
_cell.angle_beta   90.00
_cell.angle_gamma   90.00
#
_symmetry.space_group_name_H-M   'P 1'
#
loop_
_entity.id
_entity.type
_entity.pdbx_description
1 polymer ?
#
loop_
_entity_poly.entity_id
_entity_poly.type
_entity_poly.pdbx_seq_one_letter_code
_entity_poly.pdbx_strand_id
1 'polypeptide(L)'
;MKVVNAGGMDIINISDYGEALRNSGYKDIESAMAEIVDNSIQAEADNVLVIIKDRVPSWGRRSQVYEVAFLDDGTGMSPEWVQGCLRFGNGTRRTSKGMGKFGVGLPQSSLYACPRVEVYSWQDGVENTYSAFLDIEKISNGEQVKIEPAEKTAIPDEYLKYVKTG
;
A
#
# COMPACT_ATOMS: atom_id res chain seq x y z
N MET A 1 -1.93 -36.84 32.70
CA MET A 1 -0.70 -36.18 32.25
C MET A 1 -1.06 -35.42 30.97
N LYS A 2 -1.29 -34.10 31.05
CA LYS A 2 -1.58 -33.30 29.88
C LYS A 2 -0.27 -33.07 29.13
N VAL A 3 -0.18 -33.57 27.91
CA VAL A 3 0.92 -33.24 26.98
C VAL A 3 0.74 -31.76 26.67
N VAL A 4 1.62 -30.92 27.23
CA VAL A 4 1.76 -29.51 26.78
C VAL A 4 2.45 -29.62 25.43
N ASN A 5 1.71 -29.39 24.36
CA ASN A 5 2.29 -29.17 23.05
C ASN A 5 3.18 -27.93 23.20
N ALA A 6 4.50 -28.15 23.20
CA ALA A 6 5.49 -27.10 23.01
C ALA A 6 5.44 -26.69 21.53
N GLY A 7 4.37 -26.01 21.14
CA GLY A 7 4.28 -25.36 19.84
C GLY A 7 5.38 -24.30 19.79
N GLY A 8 6.16 -24.29 18.71
CA GLY A 8 7.09 -23.19 18.45
C GLY A 8 6.32 -21.86 18.42
N MET A 9 6.97 -20.77 18.81
CA MET A 9 6.44 -19.42 18.62
C MET A 9 6.70 -19.00 17.16
N ASP A 10 5.74 -18.29 16.59
CA ASP A 10 5.95 -17.64 15.31
C ASP A 10 7.10 -16.63 15.44
N ILE A 11 7.99 -16.58 14.43
CA ILE A 11 9.14 -15.66 14.43
C ILE A 11 8.64 -14.21 14.37
N ILE A 12 7.48 -13.98 13.78
CA ILE A 12 6.85 -12.68 13.64
C ILE A 12 5.41 -12.77 14.16
N ASN A 13 5.10 -11.99 15.18
CA ASN A 13 3.71 -11.76 15.57
C ASN A 13 3.12 -10.75 14.58
N ILE A 14 2.22 -11.21 13.72
CA ILE A 14 1.62 -10.39 12.66
C ILE A 14 0.84 -9.20 13.25
N SER A 15 0.19 -9.37 14.40
CA SER A 15 -0.57 -8.29 15.04
C SER A 15 0.33 -7.13 15.49
N ASP A 16 1.51 -7.41 16.02
CA ASP A 16 2.45 -6.39 16.49
C ASP A 16 3.31 -5.83 15.33
N TYR A 17 3.45 -6.62 14.27
CA TYR A 17 4.29 -6.25 13.12
C TYR A 17 3.76 -5.05 12.36
N GLY A 18 2.45 -4.91 12.22
CA GLY A 18 1.81 -3.76 11.58
C GLY A 18 2.15 -2.42 12.26
N GLU A 19 2.10 -2.40 13.60
CA GLU A 19 2.50 -1.22 14.39
C GLU A 19 4.01 -0.97 14.34
N ALA A 20 4.81 -2.02 14.41
CA ALA A 20 6.27 -1.91 14.31
C ALA A 20 6.70 -1.30 12.98
N LEU A 21 6.05 -1.67 11.87
CA LEU A 21 6.31 -1.11 10.54
C LEU A 21 5.91 0.35 10.45
N ARG A 22 4.77 0.72 11.01
CA ARG A 22 4.30 2.10 11.04
C ARG A 22 5.25 3.01 11.83
N ASN A 23 5.88 2.49 12.87
CA ASN A 23 6.78 3.23 13.75
C ASN A 23 8.25 3.19 13.31
N SER A 24 8.56 2.46 12.24
CA SER A 24 9.94 2.25 11.78
C SER A 24 10.11 2.59 10.30
N GLY A 25 11.24 3.12 9.93
CA GLY A 25 11.72 3.14 8.55
C GLY A 25 11.74 4.49 7.85
N TYR A 26 10.88 5.44 8.18
CA TYR A 26 10.89 6.79 7.60
C TYR A 26 11.13 7.85 8.67
N LYS A 27 11.87 8.90 8.29
CA LYS A 27 12.17 10.04 9.16
C LYS A 27 10.95 10.95 9.32
N ASP A 28 10.21 11.13 8.24
CA ASP A 28 9.07 12.03 8.11
C ASP A 28 8.10 11.54 7.03
N ILE A 29 6.93 12.15 6.98
CA ILE A 29 5.87 11.78 6.02
C ILE A 29 6.27 12.14 4.59
N GLU A 30 7.06 13.19 4.41
CA GLU A 30 7.55 13.63 3.11
C GLU A 30 8.43 12.55 2.47
N SER A 31 9.32 11.95 3.25
CA SER A 31 10.16 10.83 2.80
C SER A 31 9.34 9.60 2.43
N ALA A 32 8.29 9.31 3.19
CA ALA A 32 7.38 8.21 2.89
C ALA A 32 6.58 8.47 1.60
N MET A 33 6.09 9.69 1.40
CA MET A 33 5.38 10.08 0.18
C MET A 33 6.30 10.07 -1.04
N ALA A 34 7.55 10.51 -0.89
CA ALA A 34 8.55 10.48 -1.96
C ALA A 34 8.80 9.06 -2.49
N GLU A 35 8.83 8.05 -1.61
CA GLU A 35 8.98 6.65 -2.02
C GLU A 35 7.85 6.18 -2.93
N ILE A 36 6.60 6.64 -2.69
CA ILE A 36 5.46 6.30 -3.53
C ILE A 36 5.61 6.94 -4.92
N VAL A 37 6.04 8.20 -4.97
CA VAL A 37 6.35 8.89 -6.24
C VAL A 37 7.49 8.20 -6.98
N ASP A 38 8.54 7.79 -6.28
CA ASP A 38 9.66 7.05 -6.88
C ASP A 38 9.23 5.71 -7.48
N ASN A 39 8.24 5.03 -6.87
CA ASN A 39 7.65 3.82 -7.44
C ASN A 39 6.91 4.12 -8.77
N SER A 40 6.18 5.24 -8.85
CA SER A 40 5.52 5.68 -10.09
C SER A 40 6.55 6.00 -11.19
N ILE A 41 7.64 6.68 -10.86
CA ILE A 41 8.74 6.95 -11.79
C ILE A 41 9.39 5.63 -12.27
N GLN A 42 9.57 4.67 -11.39
CA GLN A 42 10.10 3.34 -11.74
C GLN A 42 9.13 2.54 -12.63
N ALA A 43 7.83 2.83 -12.56
CA ALA A 43 6.80 2.30 -13.45
C ALA A 43 6.71 3.06 -14.77
N GLU A 44 7.69 3.93 -15.07
CA GLU A 44 7.78 4.71 -16.32
C GLU A 44 6.62 5.72 -16.48
N ALA A 45 6.07 6.22 -15.37
CA ALA A 45 5.03 7.24 -15.41
C ALA A 45 5.59 8.58 -15.91
N ASP A 46 4.90 9.21 -16.84
CA ASP A 46 5.15 10.58 -17.28
C ASP A 46 4.51 11.61 -16.33
N ASN A 47 3.41 11.23 -15.68
CA ASN A 47 2.68 12.09 -14.75
C ASN A 47 2.35 11.36 -13.46
N VAL A 48 2.54 12.04 -12.33
CA VAL A 48 2.08 11.61 -11.01
C VAL A 48 1.23 12.72 -10.42
N LEU A 49 -0.04 12.43 -10.14
CA LEU A 49 -0.96 13.34 -9.50
C LEU A 49 -1.15 12.93 -8.04
N VAL A 50 -0.92 13.85 -7.12
CA VAL A 50 -1.17 13.64 -5.69
C VAL A 50 -2.42 14.41 -5.28
N ILE A 51 -3.43 13.72 -4.78
CA ILE A 51 -4.69 14.29 -4.30
C ILE A 51 -4.73 14.14 -2.79
N ILE A 52 -4.85 15.26 -2.09
CA ILE A 52 -4.94 15.30 -0.64
C ILE A 52 -6.36 15.71 -0.27
N LYS A 53 -7.04 14.87 0.52
CA LYS A 53 -8.36 15.17 1.05
C LYS A 53 -8.28 15.45 2.54
N ASP A 54 -8.88 16.54 2.93
CA ASP A 54 -8.94 16.97 4.31
C ASP A 54 -10.37 17.33 4.73
N ARG A 55 -10.63 17.29 6.01
CA ARG A 55 -11.89 17.70 6.62
C ARG A 55 -11.68 18.21 8.03
N VAL A 56 -12.56 19.09 8.48
CA VAL A 56 -12.65 19.48 9.88
C VAL A 56 -13.50 18.42 10.60
N PRO A 57 -12.94 17.64 11.53
CA PRO A 57 -13.72 16.67 12.28
C PRO A 57 -14.75 17.37 13.18
N SER A 58 -15.86 16.69 13.50
CA SER A 58 -16.96 17.25 14.30
C SER A 58 -16.54 17.73 15.69
N TRP A 59 -15.47 17.17 16.24
CA TRP A 59 -14.89 17.54 17.56
C TRP A 59 -13.74 18.55 17.47
N GLY A 60 -13.30 18.93 16.25
CA GLY A 60 -12.10 19.72 16.02
C GLY A 60 -12.39 21.09 15.40
N ARG A 61 -11.37 21.95 15.43
CA ARG A 61 -11.38 23.27 14.78
C ARG A 61 -10.38 23.38 13.63
N ARG A 62 -9.52 22.37 13.45
CA ARG A 62 -8.49 22.34 12.41
C ARG A 62 -8.80 21.24 11.42
N SER A 63 -8.52 21.50 10.15
CA SER A 63 -8.59 20.50 9.11
C SER A 63 -7.57 19.38 9.37
N GLN A 64 -7.96 18.16 9.08
CA GLN A 64 -7.12 16.96 9.18
C GLN A 64 -7.21 16.20 7.86
N VAL A 65 -6.05 15.84 7.34
CA VAL A 65 -5.97 14.96 6.17
C VAL A 65 -6.49 13.58 6.58
N TYR A 66 -7.41 13.05 5.80
CA TYR A 66 -7.97 11.71 6.02
C TYR A 66 -7.68 10.74 4.88
N GLU A 67 -7.26 11.28 3.72
CA GLU A 67 -6.92 10.46 2.56
C GLU A 67 -5.87 11.17 1.70
N VAL A 68 -4.91 10.40 1.19
CA VAL A 68 -3.97 10.84 0.16
C VAL A 68 -4.00 9.79 -0.95
N ALA A 69 -4.29 10.22 -2.18
CA ALA A 69 -4.26 9.35 -3.35
C ALA A 69 -3.11 9.76 -4.28
N PHE A 70 -2.38 8.77 -4.77
CA PHE A 70 -1.36 8.91 -5.80
C PHE A 70 -1.88 8.24 -7.06
N LEU A 71 -1.96 8.98 -8.15
CA LEU A 71 -2.39 8.49 -9.44
C LEU A 71 -1.25 8.69 -10.43
N ASP A 72 -0.86 7.63 -11.09
CA ASP A 72 0.17 7.68 -12.12
C ASP A 72 -0.35 7.09 -13.46
N ASP A 73 0.33 7.44 -14.54
CA ASP A 73 0.09 6.92 -15.89
C ASP A 73 1.21 5.95 -16.33
N GLY A 74 1.80 5.24 -15.36
CA GLY A 74 2.83 4.24 -15.62
C GLY A 74 2.30 2.95 -16.28
N THR A 75 3.16 1.95 -16.38
CA THR A 75 2.88 0.68 -17.09
C THR A 75 1.81 -0.20 -16.42
N GLY A 76 1.35 0.15 -15.24
CA GLY A 76 0.40 -0.64 -14.47
C GLY A 76 0.94 -1.98 -14.00
N MET A 77 0.09 -2.77 -13.33
CA MET A 77 0.44 -4.05 -12.73
C MET A 77 -0.57 -5.13 -13.11
N SER A 78 -0.08 -6.38 -13.29
CA SER A 78 -0.97 -7.54 -13.38
C SER A 78 -1.64 -7.82 -12.02
N PRO A 79 -2.75 -8.59 -11.97
CA PRO A 79 -3.42 -8.93 -10.71
C PRO A 79 -2.50 -9.54 -9.66
N GLU A 80 -1.56 -10.40 -10.07
CA GLU A 80 -0.59 -11.03 -9.18
C GLU A 80 0.38 -9.98 -8.60
N TRP A 81 0.73 -8.97 -9.39
CA TRP A 81 1.59 -7.86 -8.95
C TRP A 81 0.84 -6.90 -8.04
N VAL A 82 -0.44 -6.62 -8.27
CA VAL A 82 -1.30 -5.82 -7.38
C VAL A 82 -1.36 -6.45 -5.99
N GLN A 83 -1.53 -7.77 -5.91
CA GLN A 83 -1.44 -8.50 -4.64
C GLN A 83 -0.02 -8.46 -4.06
N GLY A 84 0.98 -8.70 -4.92
CA GLY A 84 2.39 -8.85 -4.51
C GLY A 84 3.05 -7.55 -4.06
N CYS A 85 2.64 -6.39 -4.58
CA CYS A 85 3.25 -5.10 -4.25
C CYS A 85 3.02 -4.67 -2.79
N LEU A 86 1.98 -5.21 -2.15
CA LEU A 86 1.68 -4.99 -0.74
C LEU A 86 2.38 -5.98 0.20
N ARG A 87 3.07 -6.98 -0.35
CA ARG A 87 3.77 -7.99 0.44
C ARG A 87 5.14 -7.49 0.88
N PHE A 88 5.44 -7.63 2.16
CA PHE A 88 6.76 -7.33 2.68
C PHE A 88 7.82 -8.33 2.18
N GLY A 89 8.93 -7.82 1.67
CA GLY A 89 10.03 -8.66 1.18
C GLY A 89 9.85 -9.18 -0.25
N ASN A 90 8.86 -8.72 -1.00
CA ASN A 90 8.61 -9.15 -2.38
C ASN A 90 9.37 -8.32 -3.43
N GLY A 91 10.55 -7.81 -3.10
CA GLY A 91 11.40 -7.06 -4.06
C GLY A 91 11.82 -7.93 -5.24
N THR A 92 11.25 -7.64 -6.41
CA THR A 92 11.54 -8.36 -7.65
C THR A 92 12.85 -7.96 -8.31
N ARG A 93 13.41 -6.83 -7.92
CA ARG A 93 14.68 -6.34 -8.47
C ARG A 93 15.84 -6.63 -7.53
N ARG A 94 16.32 -7.86 -7.57
CA ARG A 94 17.66 -8.23 -7.05
C ARG A 94 18.80 -7.61 -7.87
N THR A 95 18.53 -6.61 -8.72
CA THR A 95 19.57 -5.93 -9.47
C THR A 95 20.18 -4.82 -8.63
N SER A 96 21.49 -4.86 -8.50
CA SER A 96 22.35 -4.04 -7.64
C SER A 96 22.34 -2.52 -7.88
N LYS A 97 21.38 -1.98 -8.62
CA LYS A 97 21.35 -0.57 -9.07
C LYS A 97 20.01 0.16 -8.89
N GLY A 98 19.02 -0.38 -8.18
CA GLY A 98 17.73 0.30 -7.99
C GLY A 98 17.37 0.52 -6.52
N MET A 99 16.67 1.62 -6.18
CA MET A 99 16.25 1.99 -4.83
C MET A 99 15.26 0.98 -4.21
N GLY A 100 14.56 0.15 -4.98
CA GLY A 100 13.62 -0.89 -4.51
C GLY A 100 14.27 -2.20 -4.03
N LYS A 101 15.45 -2.15 -3.42
CA LYS A 101 16.30 -3.32 -3.10
C LYS A 101 15.66 -4.40 -2.23
N PHE A 102 14.64 -4.08 -1.44
CA PHE A 102 14.06 -4.99 -0.44
C PHE A 102 12.58 -5.32 -0.66
N GLY A 103 11.89 -4.68 -1.62
CA GLY A 103 10.46 -4.90 -1.90
C GLY A 103 9.53 -4.60 -0.72
N VAL A 104 9.91 -3.65 0.12
CA VAL A 104 9.15 -3.21 1.29
C VAL A 104 8.70 -1.76 1.16
N GLY A 105 9.16 -1.03 0.13
CA GLY A 105 8.97 0.40 -0.01
C GLY A 105 7.50 0.80 0.01
N LEU A 106 6.69 0.29 -0.91
CA LEU A 106 5.28 0.67 -1.01
C LEU A 106 4.46 0.36 0.27
N PRO A 107 4.42 -0.87 0.81
CA PRO A 107 3.64 -1.13 2.01
C PRO A 107 4.18 -0.37 3.23
N GLN A 108 5.49 -0.23 3.39
CA GLN A 108 6.08 0.45 4.52
C GLN A 108 5.84 1.96 4.47
N SER A 109 6.03 2.61 3.32
CA SER A 109 5.79 4.04 3.15
C SER A 109 4.31 4.38 3.34
N SER A 110 3.43 3.59 2.74
CA SER A 110 1.99 3.81 2.86
C SER A 110 1.49 3.63 4.30
N LEU A 111 1.90 2.55 4.98
CA LEU A 111 1.48 2.28 6.36
C LEU A 111 2.14 3.20 7.39
N TYR A 112 3.28 3.82 7.07
CA TYR A 112 3.83 4.90 7.88
C TYR A 112 2.90 6.12 7.87
N ALA A 113 2.34 6.46 6.70
CA ALA A 113 1.51 7.64 6.52
C ALA A 113 0.05 7.42 6.98
N CYS A 114 -0.50 6.21 6.84
CA CYS A 114 -1.92 5.92 7.09
C CYS A 114 -2.14 4.47 7.59
N PRO A 115 -3.24 4.20 8.33
CA PRO A 115 -3.52 2.86 8.83
C PRO A 115 -3.99 1.89 7.74
N ARG A 116 -4.42 2.38 6.58
CA ARG A 116 -4.89 1.57 5.47
C ARG A 116 -4.29 2.04 4.16
N VAL A 117 -3.82 1.12 3.35
CA VAL A 117 -3.40 1.32 1.96
C VAL A 117 -4.23 0.45 1.04
N GLU A 118 -4.65 1.01 -0.07
CA GLU A 118 -5.38 0.31 -1.12
C GLU A 118 -4.75 0.65 -2.47
N VAL A 119 -4.47 -0.37 -3.27
CA VAL A 119 -3.83 -0.23 -4.57
C VAL A 119 -4.81 -0.65 -5.64
N TYR A 120 -4.97 0.18 -6.65
CA TYR A 120 -5.73 -0.08 -7.87
C TYR A 120 -4.77 -0.04 -9.04
N SER A 121 -4.83 -1.02 -9.93
CA SER A 121 -3.99 -1.01 -11.13
C SER A 121 -4.60 -1.81 -12.27
N TRP A 122 -4.22 -1.45 -13.49
CA TRP A 122 -4.63 -2.11 -14.73
C TRP A 122 -3.52 -2.01 -15.78
N GLN A 123 -3.58 -2.83 -16.81
CA GLN A 123 -2.67 -2.81 -17.97
C GLN A 123 -3.45 -2.70 -19.30
N ASP A 124 -4.66 -3.27 -19.35
CA ASP A 124 -5.47 -3.39 -20.55
C ASP A 124 -6.80 -2.66 -20.41
N GLY A 125 -6.74 -1.35 -20.11
CA GLY A 125 -7.93 -0.50 -19.93
C GLY A 125 -8.48 -0.48 -18.51
N VAL A 126 -9.01 0.66 -18.12
CA VAL A 126 -9.49 0.96 -16.75
C VAL A 126 -10.62 0.03 -16.29
N GLU A 127 -11.39 -0.54 -17.22
CA GLU A 127 -12.43 -1.53 -16.91
C GLU A 127 -11.87 -2.88 -16.44
N ASN A 128 -10.57 -3.09 -16.61
CA ASN A 128 -9.83 -4.26 -16.12
C ASN A 128 -9.00 -3.95 -14.88
N THR A 129 -9.43 -2.99 -14.08
CA THR A 129 -8.78 -2.66 -12.81
C THR A 129 -8.93 -3.78 -11.80
N TYR A 130 -7.83 -4.05 -11.11
CA TYR A 130 -7.75 -4.93 -9.94
C TYR A 130 -7.30 -4.15 -8.73
N SER A 131 -7.78 -4.55 -7.55
CA SER A 131 -7.36 -3.93 -6.28
C SER A 131 -6.98 -4.95 -5.23
N ALA A 132 -6.12 -4.50 -4.33
CA ALA A 132 -5.77 -5.19 -3.09
C ALA A 132 -5.50 -4.14 -2.00
N PHE A 133 -5.59 -4.56 -0.72
CA PHE A 133 -5.38 -3.64 0.40
C PHE A 133 -4.66 -4.28 1.58
N LEU A 134 -4.06 -3.42 2.42
CA LEU A 134 -3.63 -3.73 3.77
C LEU A 134 -4.29 -2.76 4.75
N ASP A 135 -4.72 -3.28 5.89
CA ASP A 135 -5.38 -2.53 6.96
C ASP A 135 -4.81 -2.95 8.31
N ILE A 136 -4.11 -2.01 8.98
CA ILE A 136 -3.44 -2.29 10.26
C ILE A 136 -4.43 -2.71 11.34
N GLU A 137 -5.62 -2.10 11.39
CA GLU A 137 -6.62 -2.45 12.40
C GLU A 137 -7.10 -3.89 12.18
N LYS A 138 -7.37 -4.28 10.95
CA LYS A 138 -7.75 -5.66 10.62
C LYS A 138 -6.64 -6.66 10.89
N ILE A 139 -5.38 -6.29 10.62
CA ILE A 139 -4.22 -7.13 10.94
C ILE A 139 -4.10 -7.33 12.44
N SER A 140 -4.18 -6.24 13.22
CA SER A 140 -4.07 -6.27 14.69
C SER A 140 -5.21 -7.07 15.35
N ASN A 141 -6.41 -7.04 14.79
CA ASN A 141 -7.55 -7.80 15.27
C ASN A 141 -7.58 -9.26 14.77
N GLY A 142 -6.62 -9.66 13.93
CA GLY A 142 -6.57 -11.00 13.33
C GLY A 142 -7.60 -11.24 12.22
N GLU A 143 -8.26 -10.20 11.73
CA GLU A 143 -9.23 -10.27 10.64
C GLU A 143 -8.55 -10.34 9.27
N GLN A 144 -7.34 -9.75 9.14
CA GLN A 144 -6.52 -9.82 7.93
C GLN A 144 -5.18 -10.50 8.26
N VAL A 145 -5.10 -11.79 8.02
CA VAL A 145 -3.87 -12.60 8.27
C VAL A 145 -3.03 -12.82 6.99
N LYS A 146 -3.56 -12.43 5.84
CA LYS A 146 -2.91 -12.51 4.54
C LYS A 146 -3.41 -11.41 3.61
N ILE A 147 -2.68 -11.16 2.54
CA ILE A 147 -3.15 -10.35 1.43
C ILE A 147 -3.96 -11.27 0.52
N GLU A 148 -5.25 -11.03 0.43
CA GLU A 148 -6.13 -11.80 -0.45
C GLU A 148 -5.72 -11.57 -1.93
N PRO A 149 -6.06 -12.50 -2.84
CA PRO A 149 -5.88 -12.28 -4.27
C PRO A 149 -6.51 -10.96 -4.70
N ALA A 150 -5.86 -10.26 -5.63
CA ALA A 150 -6.41 -9.01 -6.16
C ALA A 150 -7.77 -9.27 -6.81
N GLU A 151 -8.76 -8.44 -6.45
CA GLU A 151 -10.12 -8.54 -6.96
C GLU A 151 -10.34 -7.55 -8.09
N LYS A 152 -11.12 -7.95 -9.11
CA LYS A 152 -11.56 -7.03 -10.15
C LYS A 152 -12.52 -6.00 -9.56
N THR A 153 -12.11 -4.75 -9.50
CA THR A 153 -12.81 -3.69 -8.76
C THR A 153 -12.72 -2.38 -9.54
N ALA A 154 -13.83 -1.67 -9.69
CA ALA A 154 -13.80 -0.35 -10.31
C ALA A 154 -13.04 0.65 -9.43
N ILE A 155 -12.33 1.57 -10.08
CA ILE A 155 -11.75 2.73 -9.40
C ILE A 155 -12.90 3.56 -8.80
N PRO A 156 -12.77 4.13 -7.60
CA PRO A 156 -13.78 5.03 -7.05
C PRO A 156 -14.09 6.19 -8.01
N ASP A 157 -15.38 6.48 -8.22
CA ASP A 157 -15.88 7.43 -9.22
C ASP A 157 -15.22 8.81 -9.14
N GLU A 158 -14.87 9.23 -7.93
CA GLU A 158 -14.23 10.52 -7.69
C GLU A 158 -12.83 10.65 -8.31
N TYR A 159 -12.16 9.51 -8.58
CA TYR A 159 -10.84 9.48 -9.22
C TYR A 159 -10.89 9.24 -10.72
N LEU A 160 -11.99 8.69 -11.25
CA LEU A 160 -12.14 8.37 -12.69
C LEU A 160 -11.86 9.59 -13.59
N LYS A 161 -12.24 10.80 -13.17
CA LYS A 161 -12.01 12.03 -13.93
C LYS A 161 -10.54 12.40 -14.14
N TYR A 162 -9.65 11.80 -13.34
CA TYR A 162 -8.20 12.05 -13.44
C TYR A 162 -7.47 10.91 -14.17
N VAL A 163 -8.17 9.81 -14.41
CA VAL A 163 -7.62 8.65 -15.12
C VAL A 163 -7.80 8.88 -16.60
N LYS A 164 -6.69 8.87 -17.36
CA LYS A 164 -6.77 8.88 -18.82
C LYS A 164 -7.33 7.53 -19.28
N THR A 165 -8.47 7.57 -19.95
CA THR A 165 -8.98 6.42 -20.72
C THR A 165 -8.10 6.27 -21.95
N GLY A 166 -7.10 5.42 -21.88
CA GLY A 166 -6.22 5.06 -22.99
C GLY A 166 -6.46 3.65 -23.42
#